data_e7e3eea1389836941afc306914293885
#
_entry.id   e7e3eea1389836941afc306914293885
#
_cell.length_a   1.000
_cell.length_b   1.000
_cell.length_c   1.000
_cell.angle_alpha   90.00
_cell.angle_beta   90.00
_cell.angle_gamma   90.00
#
_symmetry.space_group_name_H-M   'P 1'
#
loop_
_entity.id
_entity.type
_entity.pdbx_description
1 polymer ?
#
loop_
_entity_poly.entity_id
_entity_poly.type
_entity_poly.pdbx_seq_one_letter_code
_entity_poly.pdbx_strand_id
1 'polypeptide(L)'
;MGKFKEYIGEQFGNPHGFIGKICCILMNVINRAMYRKTVSLLDIEPDESVLDIGYGNGYLLKQIYKKTKVNMHGIDISEDMKKQATKRNKKSFNDGKLFLEIGDCCNLKYTDDFFSAVTSINTVYFWEDTLKGLLEIHRILKKDASFYNVVYTKEWLDKLSYTEKGFKKFEPEQLVELGEKAGFEKIVVKEIVKGKSFVVIYTK
;
A
#
# COMPACT_ATOMS: atom_id res chain seq x y z
N MET A 1 -1.56 30.70 0.30
CA MET A 1 -2.39 29.46 0.21
C MET A 1 -1.71 28.30 -0.52
N GLY A 2 -0.90 28.53 -1.58
CA GLY A 2 -0.23 27.46 -2.35
C GLY A 2 0.74 26.60 -1.52
N LYS A 3 1.70 27.21 -0.82
CA LYS A 3 2.70 26.51 -0.03
C LYS A 3 2.13 25.62 1.09
N PHE A 4 1.00 26.01 1.70
CA PHE A 4 0.36 25.19 2.73
C PHE A 4 -0.30 23.93 2.14
N LYS A 5 -0.92 24.04 0.96
CA LYS A 5 -1.48 22.90 0.24
C LYS A 5 -0.40 21.91 -0.20
N GLU A 6 0.72 22.42 -0.72
CA GLU A 6 1.89 21.61 -1.09
C GLU A 6 2.44 20.86 0.13
N TYR A 7 2.63 21.56 1.25
CA TYR A 7 3.07 20.94 2.51
C TYR A 7 2.12 19.83 2.99
N ILE A 8 0.80 20.03 2.89
CA ILE A 8 -0.18 18.99 3.23
C ILE A 8 -0.06 17.82 2.24
N GLY A 9 0.10 18.06 0.93
CA GLY A 9 0.34 17.02 -0.08
C GLY A 9 1.59 16.18 0.24
N GLU A 10 2.69 16.81 0.62
CA GLU A 10 3.92 16.13 1.06
C GLU A 10 3.69 15.24 2.29
N GLN A 11 2.87 15.69 3.26
CA GLN A 11 2.51 14.90 4.45
C GLN A 11 1.69 13.63 4.12
N PHE A 12 1.08 13.56 2.95
CA PHE A 12 0.41 12.34 2.47
C PHE A 12 1.39 11.34 1.84
N GLY A 13 2.45 11.84 1.19
CA GLY A 13 3.51 11.00 0.61
C GLY A 13 4.56 10.56 1.61
N ASN A 14 5.00 11.47 2.48
CA ASN A 14 6.02 11.22 3.51
C ASN A 14 5.66 11.92 4.83
N PRO A 15 4.75 11.34 5.64
CA PRO A 15 4.28 11.95 6.87
C PRO A 15 5.41 12.07 7.91
N HIS A 16 5.63 13.29 8.43
CA HIS A 16 6.62 13.53 9.48
C HIS A 16 6.12 14.54 10.53
N GLY A 17 6.72 14.49 11.72
CA GLY A 17 6.39 15.37 12.83
C GLY A 17 4.95 15.22 13.36
N PHE A 18 4.47 16.25 14.06
CA PHE A 18 3.16 16.25 14.70
C PHE A 18 2.00 16.30 13.69
N ILE A 19 2.15 17.12 12.64
CA ILE A 19 1.13 17.26 11.57
C ILE A 19 1.00 15.96 10.80
N GLY A 20 2.11 15.30 10.45
CA GLY A 20 2.08 13.99 9.82
C GLY A 20 1.32 12.94 10.64
N LYS A 21 1.45 12.94 11.98
CA LYS A 21 0.67 12.05 12.85
C LYS A 21 -0.84 12.30 12.75
N ILE A 22 -1.25 13.57 12.75
CA ILE A 22 -2.67 13.94 12.59
C ILE A 22 -3.18 13.50 11.21
N CYS A 23 -2.44 13.77 10.14
CA CYS A 23 -2.78 13.33 8.79
C CYS A 23 -2.96 11.81 8.75
N CYS A 24 -2.05 11.02 9.33
CA CYS A 24 -2.18 9.57 9.40
C CYS A 24 -3.43 9.09 10.14
N ILE A 25 -3.84 9.76 11.22
CA ILE A 25 -5.08 9.40 11.94
C ILE A 25 -6.31 9.67 11.08
N LEU A 26 -6.36 10.83 10.43
CA LEU A 26 -7.43 11.19 9.51
C LEU A 26 -7.50 10.21 8.33
N MET A 27 -6.35 9.86 7.73
CA MET A 27 -6.27 8.88 6.65
C MET A 27 -6.81 7.51 7.07
N ASN A 28 -6.56 7.06 8.30
CA ASN A 28 -7.11 5.78 8.77
C ASN A 28 -8.64 5.77 8.80
N VAL A 29 -9.27 6.91 9.11
CA VAL A 29 -10.73 7.03 9.09
C VAL A 29 -11.25 7.11 7.65
N ILE A 30 -10.64 7.97 6.83
CA ILE A 30 -11.06 8.22 5.44
C ILE A 30 -10.89 6.95 4.59
N ASN A 31 -9.79 6.20 4.80
CA ASN A 31 -9.46 4.99 4.05
C ASN A 31 -10.09 3.71 4.65
N ARG A 32 -10.96 3.82 5.64
CA ARG A 32 -11.50 2.65 6.37
C ARG A 32 -12.16 1.61 5.46
N ALA A 33 -12.87 2.05 4.43
CA ALA A 33 -13.50 1.14 3.45
C ALA A 33 -12.43 0.37 2.65
N MET A 34 -11.35 1.05 2.24
CA MET A 34 -10.23 0.47 1.51
C MET A 34 -9.53 -0.60 2.38
N TYR A 35 -9.19 -0.29 3.63
CA TYR A 35 -8.58 -1.26 4.55
C TYR A 35 -9.47 -2.50 4.77
N ARG A 36 -10.76 -2.30 5.02
CA ARG A 36 -11.71 -3.42 5.21
C ARG A 36 -11.80 -4.30 3.97
N LYS A 37 -11.89 -3.68 2.80
CA LYS A 37 -11.95 -4.41 1.53
C LYS A 37 -10.67 -5.20 1.29
N THR A 38 -9.49 -4.59 1.47
CA THR A 38 -8.20 -5.28 1.35
C THR A 38 -8.15 -6.50 2.26
N VAL A 39 -8.42 -6.32 3.56
CA VAL A 39 -8.42 -7.46 4.51
C VAL A 39 -9.42 -8.54 4.13
N SER A 40 -10.59 -8.18 3.57
CA SER A 40 -11.60 -9.17 3.14
C SER A 40 -11.18 -9.97 1.92
N LEU A 41 -10.34 -9.40 1.05
CA LEU A 41 -9.82 -10.04 -0.16
C LEU A 41 -8.64 -10.98 0.12
N LEU A 42 -7.93 -10.76 1.23
CA LEU A 42 -6.80 -11.60 1.62
C LEU A 42 -7.29 -12.97 2.09
N ASP A 43 -6.92 -13.99 1.33
CA ASP A 43 -7.09 -15.41 1.66
C ASP A 43 -5.69 -16.00 1.84
N ILE A 44 -5.25 -16.12 3.10
CA ILE A 44 -3.85 -16.40 3.45
C ILE A 44 -3.81 -17.25 4.69
N GLU A 45 -3.06 -18.33 4.63
CA GLU A 45 -2.86 -19.26 5.73
C GLU A 45 -1.87 -18.74 6.81
N PRO A 46 -1.95 -19.21 8.06
CA PRO A 46 -1.17 -18.66 9.19
C PRO A 46 0.36 -18.68 9.02
N ASP A 47 0.89 -19.63 8.24
CA ASP A 47 2.34 -19.79 8.03
C ASP A 47 2.87 -19.03 6.81
N GLU A 48 1.99 -18.36 6.07
CA GLU A 48 2.34 -17.61 4.90
C GLU A 48 2.85 -16.19 5.24
N SER A 49 3.42 -15.53 4.24
CA SER A 49 3.99 -14.20 4.37
C SER A 49 3.26 -13.19 3.48
N VAL A 50 2.97 -12.02 4.05
CA VAL A 50 2.36 -10.87 3.37
C VAL A 50 3.29 -9.68 3.43
N LEU A 51 3.42 -8.93 2.33
CA LEU A 51 4.11 -7.65 2.29
C LEU A 51 3.09 -6.50 2.16
N ASP A 52 3.26 -5.45 2.97
CA ASP A 52 2.54 -4.18 2.82
C ASP A 52 3.51 -3.09 2.36
N ILE A 53 3.32 -2.58 1.13
CA ILE A 53 4.15 -1.52 0.53
C ILE A 53 3.57 -0.17 0.89
N GLY A 54 4.39 0.68 1.53
CA GLY A 54 3.96 1.94 2.11
C GLY A 54 3.05 1.73 3.31
N TYR A 55 3.50 0.91 4.26
CA TYR A 55 2.69 0.51 5.43
C TYR A 55 2.27 1.68 6.33
N GLY A 56 2.85 2.88 6.15
CA GLY A 56 2.53 4.06 6.93
C GLY A 56 2.60 3.81 8.45
N ASN A 57 1.57 4.20 9.18
CA ASN A 57 1.53 3.97 10.62
C ASN A 57 1.14 2.52 11.04
N GLY A 58 1.15 1.58 10.11
CA GLY A 58 0.90 0.15 10.34
C GLY A 58 -0.56 -0.21 10.66
N TYR A 59 -1.53 0.60 10.22
CA TYR A 59 -2.94 0.33 10.49
C TYR A 59 -3.43 -0.93 9.76
N LEU A 60 -3.11 -1.10 8.47
CA LEU A 60 -3.47 -2.29 7.69
C LEU A 60 -2.83 -3.55 8.29
N LEU A 61 -1.54 -3.52 8.59
CA LEU A 61 -0.82 -4.63 9.21
C LEU A 61 -1.51 -5.10 10.49
N LYS A 62 -1.98 -4.17 11.34
CA LYS A 62 -2.75 -4.52 12.55
C LYS A 62 -4.06 -5.23 12.23
N GLN A 63 -4.76 -4.85 11.16
CA GLN A 63 -6.01 -5.50 10.78
C GLN A 63 -5.74 -6.91 10.19
N ILE A 64 -4.72 -7.06 9.37
CA ILE A 64 -4.28 -8.36 8.84
C ILE A 64 -3.94 -9.31 9.99
N TYR A 65 -3.09 -8.88 10.92
CA TYR A 65 -2.70 -9.70 12.07
C TYR A 65 -3.87 -10.15 12.94
N LYS A 66 -4.87 -9.30 13.11
CA LYS A 66 -6.08 -9.67 13.86
C LYS A 66 -6.87 -10.79 13.17
N LYS A 67 -6.86 -10.83 11.85
CA LYS A 67 -7.60 -11.82 11.05
C LYS A 67 -6.85 -13.16 10.97
N THR A 68 -5.56 -13.15 10.63
CA THR A 68 -4.87 -14.32 10.08
C THR A 68 -3.64 -14.77 10.87
N LYS A 69 -3.00 -13.90 11.69
CA LYS A 69 -1.75 -14.19 12.43
C LYS A 69 -0.57 -14.60 11.52
N VAL A 70 -0.58 -14.24 10.26
CA VAL A 70 0.48 -14.52 9.28
C VAL A 70 1.78 -13.79 9.60
N ASN A 71 2.86 -14.15 8.92
CA ASN A 71 4.09 -13.36 8.91
C ASN A 71 3.87 -12.09 8.09
N MET A 72 4.05 -10.93 8.71
CA MET A 72 3.83 -9.64 8.05
C MET A 72 5.15 -8.93 7.85
N HIS A 73 5.40 -8.56 6.62
CA HIS A 73 6.49 -7.68 6.23
C HIS A 73 5.93 -6.34 5.81
N GLY A 74 6.70 -5.29 6.01
CA GLY A 74 6.33 -3.96 5.55
C GLY A 74 7.55 -3.20 5.07
N ILE A 75 7.40 -2.47 3.97
CA ILE A 75 8.40 -1.53 3.46
C ILE A 75 7.78 -0.13 3.36
N ASP A 76 8.50 0.87 3.84
CA ASP A 76 8.12 2.28 3.79
C ASP A 76 9.37 3.15 3.73
N ILE A 77 9.28 4.32 3.14
CA ILE A 77 10.41 5.25 3.02
C ILE A 77 10.65 6.06 4.31
N SER A 78 9.70 6.06 5.25
CA SER A 78 9.68 6.96 6.40
C SER A 78 10.06 6.27 7.71
N GLU A 79 11.17 6.71 8.32
CA GLU A 79 11.58 6.30 9.66
C GLU A 79 10.52 6.62 10.74
N ASP A 80 9.81 7.74 10.61
CA ASP A 80 8.75 8.11 11.55
C ASP A 80 7.56 7.14 11.46
N MET A 81 7.24 6.66 10.25
CA MET A 81 6.20 5.65 10.06
C MET A 81 6.65 4.31 10.65
N LYS A 82 7.90 3.90 10.48
CA LYS A 82 8.45 2.68 11.12
C LYS A 82 8.27 2.70 12.63
N LYS A 83 8.64 3.82 13.29
CA LYS A 83 8.46 3.97 14.76
C LYS A 83 6.98 3.87 15.17
N GLN A 84 6.07 4.52 14.42
CA GLN A 84 4.64 4.49 14.71
C GLN A 84 4.04 3.09 14.46
N ALA A 85 4.39 2.43 13.35
CA ALA A 85 3.93 1.11 13.00
C ALA A 85 4.38 0.06 14.02
N THR A 86 5.64 0.09 14.45
CA THR A 86 6.16 -0.80 15.52
C THR A 86 5.38 -0.62 16.82
N LYS A 87 5.16 0.64 17.24
CA LYS A 87 4.39 0.92 18.46
C LYS A 87 2.94 0.44 18.36
N ARG A 88 2.29 0.65 17.20
CA ARG A 88 0.90 0.23 16.95
C ARG A 88 0.74 -1.28 16.94
N ASN A 89 1.75 -1.99 16.46
CA ASN A 89 1.76 -3.42 16.23
C ASN A 89 2.63 -4.18 17.24
N LYS A 90 2.80 -3.64 18.46
CA LYS A 90 3.65 -4.22 19.53
C LYS A 90 3.38 -5.70 19.77
N LYS A 91 2.12 -6.14 19.69
CA LYS A 91 1.78 -7.55 19.88
C LYS A 91 2.40 -8.43 18.79
N SER A 92 2.14 -8.16 17.52
CA SER A 92 2.69 -8.95 16.40
C SER A 92 4.22 -8.86 16.33
N PHE A 93 4.81 -7.73 16.73
CA PHE A 93 6.25 -7.57 16.85
C PHE A 93 6.83 -8.50 17.93
N ASN A 94 6.23 -8.52 19.13
CA ASN A 94 6.65 -9.39 20.22
C ASN A 94 6.41 -10.88 19.92
N ASP A 95 5.40 -11.20 19.11
CA ASP A 95 5.09 -12.56 18.68
C ASP A 95 6.05 -13.02 17.53
N GLY A 96 7.02 -12.18 17.11
CA GLY A 96 7.97 -12.50 16.04
C GLY A 96 7.33 -12.58 14.65
N LYS A 97 6.16 -11.95 14.46
CA LYS A 97 5.35 -12.02 13.23
C LYS A 97 5.33 -10.70 12.46
N LEU A 98 6.17 -9.72 12.81
CA LEU A 98 6.23 -8.43 12.13
C LEU A 98 7.67 -8.00 11.83
N PHE A 99 7.95 -7.76 10.55
CA PHE A 99 9.24 -7.36 10.01
C PHE A 99 9.08 -6.05 9.22
N LEU A 100 9.57 -4.93 9.75
CA LEU A 100 9.44 -3.61 9.13
C LEU A 100 10.80 -3.10 8.66
N GLU A 101 10.87 -2.72 7.39
CA GLU A 101 12.05 -2.19 6.75
C GLU A 101 11.82 -0.79 6.20
N ILE A 102 12.92 -0.04 6.03
CA ILE A 102 12.96 1.21 5.28
C ILE A 102 13.49 0.88 3.89
N GLY A 103 12.76 1.31 2.87
CA GLY A 103 13.15 1.05 1.49
C GLY A 103 12.10 1.49 0.48
N ASP A 104 12.43 1.28 -0.78
CA ASP A 104 11.63 1.61 -1.94
C ASP A 104 11.13 0.33 -2.64
N CYS A 105 9.89 0.37 -3.13
CA CYS A 105 9.27 -0.72 -3.87
C CYS A 105 9.96 -1.02 -5.22
N CYS A 106 10.73 -0.08 -5.75
CA CYS A 106 11.51 -0.28 -6.98
C CYS A 106 12.82 -1.06 -6.77
N ASN A 107 13.13 -1.46 -5.52
CA ASN A 107 14.34 -2.23 -5.18
C ASN A 107 14.10 -3.07 -3.92
N LEU A 108 13.29 -4.12 -4.05
CA LEU A 108 12.90 -4.99 -2.95
C LEU A 108 13.99 -6.03 -2.62
N LYS A 109 14.45 -6.06 -1.38
CA LYS A 109 15.51 -6.97 -0.92
C LYS A 109 15.00 -8.35 -0.51
N TYR A 110 13.96 -8.84 -1.16
CA TYR A 110 13.39 -10.16 -0.95
C TYR A 110 13.76 -11.09 -2.11
N THR A 111 13.81 -12.38 -1.83
CA THR A 111 14.01 -13.42 -2.86
C THR A 111 12.76 -13.53 -3.73
N ASP A 112 12.93 -14.11 -4.90
CA ASP A 112 11.83 -14.46 -5.79
C ASP A 112 10.86 -15.42 -5.09
N ASP A 113 9.59 -15.38 -5.45
CA ASP A 113 8.53 -16.30 -4.99
C ASP A 113 8.39 -16.42 -3.45
N PHE A 114 8.57 -15.31 -2.74
CA PHE A 114 8.56 -15.30 -1.27
C PHE A 114 7.17 -15.03 -0.67
N PHE A 115 6.39 -14.11 -1.25
CA PHE A 115 5.13 -13.66 -0.65
C PHE A 115 3.90 -14.33 -1.26
N SER A 116 2.98 -14.73 -0.38
CA SER A 116 1.65 -15.24 -0.76
C SER A 116 0.66 -14.12 -1.07
N ALA A 117 0.92 -12.91 -0.61
CA ALA A 117 0.23 -11.69 -1.06
C ALA A 117 1.07 -10.45 -0.84
N VAL A 118 0.83 -9.45 -1.67
CA VAL A 118 1.36 -8.09 -1.50
C VAL A 118 0.18 -7.11 -1.46
N THR A 119 0.26 -6.09 -0.61
CA THR A 119 -0.74 -5.02 -0.50
C THR A 119 -0.09 -3.66 -0.66
N SER A 120 -0.84 -2.71 -1.19
CA SER A 120 -0.49 -1.29 -1.20
C SER A 120 -1.78 -0.46 -1.17
N ILE A 121 -1.86 0.53 -0.29
CA ILE A 121 -3.02 1.43 -0.22
C ILE A 121 -2.58 2.87 -0.35
N ASN A 122 -2.94 3.52 -1.47
CA ASN A 122 -2.67 4.93 -1.76
C ASN A 122 -1.17 5.30 -1.80
N THR A 123 -0.28 4.39 -2.24
CA THR A 123 1.16 4.67 -2.32
C THR A 123 1.69 4.76 -3.74
N VAL A 124 1.07 4.10 -4.71
CA VAL A 124 1.50 4.06 -6.12
C VAL A 124 1.67 5.46 -6.75
N TYR A 125 0.99 6.46 -6.21
CA TYR A 125 1.10 7.86 -6.66
C TYR A 125 2.50 8.45 -6.49
N PHE A 126 3.28 7.89 -5.56
CA PHE A 126 4.58 8.38 -5.11
C PHE A 126 5.75 7.51 -5.59
N TRP A 127 5.49 6.38 -6.24
CA TRP A 127 6.55 5.51 -6.74
C TRP A 127 7.34 6.22 -7.84
N GLU A 128 8.67 6.16 -7.78
CA GLU A 128 9.53 6.80 -8.77
C GLU A 128 9.29 6.22 -10.17
N ASP A 129 9.28 4.90 -10.26
CA ASP A 129 8.96 4.14 -11.47
C ASP A 129 7.91 3.08 -11.17
N THR A 130 6.70 3.30 -11.66
CA THR A 130 5.57 2.40 -11.38
C THR A 130 5.75 1.03 -12.04
N LEU A 131 6.28 0.99 -13.27
CA LEU A 131 6.54 -0.28 -13.95
C LEU A 131 7.61 -1.09 -13.21
N LYS A 132 8.71 -0.45 -12.82
CA LYS A 132 9.77 -1.10 -12.04
C LYS A 132 9.27 -1.64 -10.71
N GLY A 133 8.43 -0.88 -10.00
CA GLY A 133 7.79 -1.35 -8.77
C GLY A 133 6.91 -2.58 -9.01
N LEU A 134 6.11 -2.59 -10.09
CA LEU A 134 5.29 -3.75 -10.46
C LEU A 134 6.13 -4.97 -10.85
N LEU A 135 7.25 -4.79 -11.57
CA LEU A 135 8.19 -5.86 -11.89
C LEU A 135 8.80 -6.51 -10.63
N GLU A 136 9.22 -5.68 -9.68
CA GLU A 136 9.75 -6.18 -8.40
C GLU A 136 8.66 -6.92 -7.59
N ILE A 137 7.43 -6.40 -7.56
CA ILE A 137 6.31 -7.07 -6.91
C ILE A 137 5.99 -8.40 -7.58
N HIS A 138 5.98 -8.45 -8.91
CA HIS A 138 5.80 -9.69 -9.66
C HIS A 138 6.89 -10.71 -9.32
N ARG A 139 8.16 -10.28 -9.26
CA ARG A 139 9.29 -11.15 -8.93
C ARG A 139 9.14 -11.82 -7.57
N ILE A 140 8.77 -11.05 -6.54
CA ILE A 140 8.71 -11.55 -5.15
C ILE A 140 7.41 -12.29 -4.80
N LEU A 141 6.37 -12.19 -5.62
CA LEU A 141 5.13 -12.95 -5.44
C LEU A 141 5.35 -14.41 -5.82
N LYS A 142 4.78 -15.32 -5.05
CA LYS A 142 4.66 -16.73 -5.42
C LYS A 142 3.77 -16.88 -6.64
N LYS A 143 3.91 -18.01 -7.34
CA LYS A 143 2.98 -18.38 -8.41
C LYS A 143 1.53 -18.41 -7.87
N ASP A 144 0.59 -17.94 -8.67
CA ASP A 144 -0.83 -17.81 -8.35
C ASP A 144 -1.15 -16.83 -7.20
N ALA A 145 -0.13 -16.18 -6.61
CA ALA A 145 -0.31 -15.17 -5.59
C ALA A 145 -0.69 -13.81 -6.18
N SER A 146 -1.28 -12.93 -5.35
CA SER A 146 -1.83 -11.67 -5.85
C SER A 146 -1.29 -10.43 -5.14
N PHE A 147 -1.14 -9.37 -5.93
CA PHE A 147 -0.92 -8.00 -5.44
C PHE A 147 -2.22 -7.21 -5.45
N TYR A 148 -2.55 -6.61 -4.33
CA TYR A 148 -3.75 -5.78 -4.14
C TYR A 148 -3.35 -4.30 -4.08
N ASN A 149 -3.46 -3.60 -5.20
CA ASN A 149 -3.20 -2.17 -5.30
C ASN A 149 -4.50 -1.38 -5.13
N VAL A 150 -4.68 -0.74 -3.99
CA VAL A 150 -5.90 -0.03 -3.62
C VAL A 150 -5.68 1.47 -3.72
N VAL A 151 -6.49 2.13 -4.52
CA VAL A 151 -6.27 3.53 -4.90
C VAL A 151 -7.57 4.33 -4.96
N TYR A 152 -7.46 5.64 -4.88
CA TYR A 152 -8.52 6.57 -5.28
C TYR A 152 -8.57 6.70 -6.81
N THR A 153 -9.78 6.97 -7.33
CA THR A 153 -9.96 7.34 -8.74
C THR A 153 -9.27 8.68 -9.03
N LYS A 154 -8.79 8.84 -10.26
CA LYS A 154 -8.25 10.12 -10.72
C LYS A 154 -9.26 11.24 -10.51
N GLU A 155 -10.53 11.02 -10.90
CA GLU A 155 -11.62 11.99 -10.70
C GLU A 155 -11.79 12.43 -9.24
N TRP A 156 -11.67 11.49 -8.28
CA TRP A 156 -11.71 11.83 -6.85
C TRP A 156 -10.50 12.65 -6.41
N LEU A 157 -9.29 12.25 -6.85
CA LEU A 157 -8.07 13.00 -6.56
C LEU A 157 -8.09 14.41 -7.15
N ASP A 158 -8.66 14.60 -8.35
CA ASP A 158 -8.75 15.91 -9.00
C ASP A 158 -9.64 16.91 -8.22
N LYS A 159 -10.54 16.41 -7.38
CA LYS A 159 -11.36 17.26 -6.46
C LYS A 159 -10.59 17.71 -5.23
N LEU A 160 -9.41 17.13 -4.97
CA LEU A 160 -8.63 17.39 -3.76
C LEU A 160 -7.43 18.29 -4.09
N SER A 161 -7.52 19.56 -3.73
CA SER A 161 -6.56 20.59 -4.13
C SER A 161 -5.11 20.32 -3.67
N TYR A 162 -4.89 19.48 -2.66
CA TYR A 162 -3.56 19.09 -2.20
C TYR A 162 -2.91 17.99 -3.05
N THR A 163 -3.64 17.40 -3.99
CA THR A 163 -3.13 16.40 -4.93
C THR A 163 -2.76 16.97 -6.30
N GLU A 164 -2.81 18.30 -6.47
CA GLU A 164 -2.44 18.97 -7.72
C GLU A 164 -0.97 18.77 -8.10
N LYS A 165 -0.10 18.64 -7.09
CA LYS A 165 1.34 18.42 -7.26
C LYS A 165 1.79 17.19 -6.48
N GLY A 166 2.80 16.50 -6.99
CA GLY A 166 3.44 15.36 -6.30
C GLY A 166 2.65 14.06 -6.34
N PHE A 167 1.50 14.01 -6.99
CA PHE A 167 0.68 12.79 -7.16
C PHE A 167 0.62 12.38 -8.63
N LYS A 168 1.12 11.20 -8.95
CA LYS A 168 0.77 10.51 -10.19
C LYS A 168 -0.66 10.03 -10.08
N LYS A 169 -1.53 10.44 -10.99
CA LYS A 169 -2.94 10.07 -10.98
C LYS A 169 -3.21 9.08 -12.11
N PHE A 170 -3.81 7.96 -11.79
CA PHE A 170 -4.03 6.87 -12.74
C PHE A 170 -5.51 6.64 -13.00
N GLU A 171 -5.85 6.43 -14.27
CA GLU A 171 -7.06 5.73 -14.64
C GLU A 171 -6.86 4.22 -14.46
N PRO A 172 -7.92 3.44 -14.20
CA PRO A 172 -7.79 1.98 -14.01
C PRO A 172 -7.07 1.28 -15.17
N GLU A 173 -7.35 1.69 -16.40
CA GLU A 173 -6.79 1.11 -17.63
C GLU A 173 -5.27 1.26 -17.69
N GLN A 174 -4.74 2.39 -17.23
CA GLN A 174 -3.29 2.63 -17.18
C GLN A 174 -2.59 1.68 -16.19
N LEU A 175 -3.23 1.39 -15.06
CA LEU A 175 -2.70 0.43 -14.08
C LEU A 175 -2.78 -1.01 -14.59
N VAL A 176 -3.84 -1.34 -15.34
CA VAL A 176 -3.96 -2.65 -16.03
C VAL A 176 -2.84 -2.81 -17.05
N GLU A 177 -2.65 -1.85 -17.94
CA GLU A 177 -1.60 -1.87 -18.97
C GLU A 177 -0.19 -2.00 -18.36
N LEU A 178 0.09 -1.30 -17.26
CA LEU A 178 1.35 -1.42 -16.55
C LEU A 178 1.54 -2.81 -15.92
N GLY A 179 0.47 -3.41 -15.41
CA GLY A 179 0.50 -4.77 -14.87
C GLY A 179 0.76 -5.83 -15.94
N GLU A 180 0.13 -5.71 -17.11
CA GLU A 180 0.39 -6.58 -18.26
C GLU A 180 1.86 -6.49 -18.70
N LYS A 181 2.42 -5.27 -18.80
CA LYS A 181 3.84 -5.05 -19.08
C LYS A 181 4.78 -5.63 -18.02
N ALA A 182 4.33 -5.70 -16.77
CA ALA A 182 5.09 -6.32 -15.68
C ALA A 182 4.97 -7.85 -15.63
N GLY A 183 4.15 -8.47 -16.50
CA GLY A 183 4.04 -9.91 -16.64
C GLY A 183 2.94 -10.57 -15.81
N PHE A 184 2.03 -9.82 -15.21
CA PHE A 184 0.89 -10.41 -14.48
C PHE A 184 -0.10 -11.08 -15.44
N GLU A 185 -0.45 -12.34 -15.14
CA GLU A 185 -1.30 -13.17 -16.02
C GLU A 185 -2.78 -12.81 -15.96
N LYS A 186 -3.24 -12.38 -14.77
CA LYS A 186 -4.64 -12.00 -14.54
C LYS A 186 -4.73 -10.69 -13.79
N ILE A 187 -5.48 -9.75 -14.34
CA ILE A 187 -5.69 -8.44 -13.73
C ILE A 187 -7.19 -8.16 -13.64
N VAL A 188 -7.65 -7.83 -12.43
CA VAL A 188 -9.07 -7.56 -12.16
C VAL A 188 -9.22 -6.24 -11.43
N VAL A 189 -10.04 -5.35 -11.95
CA VAL A 189 -10.41 -4.09 -11.30
C VAL A 189 -11.76 -4.27 -10.59
N LYS A 190 -11.81 -3.90 -9.30
CA LYS A 190 -13.07 -3.91 -8.52
C LYS A 190 -13.27 -2.57 -7.81
N GLU A 191 -14.44 -2.00 -7.97
CA GLU A 191 -14.81 -0.78 -7.24
C GLU A 191 -14.97 -1.09 -5.74
N ILE A 192 -14.50 -0.17 -4.88
CA ILE A 192 -14.64 -0.27 -3.42
C ILE A 192 -15.70 0.71 -2.93
N VAL A 193 -15.58 1.96 -3.33
CA VAL A 193 -16.57 3.02 -3.07
C VAL A 193 -16.85 3.69 -4.42
N LYS A 194 -18.12 3.67 -4.83
CA LYS A 194 -18.57 4.14 -6.13
C LYS A 194 -18.03 5.53 -6.47
N GLY A 195 -17.37 5.65 -7.63
CA GLY A 195 -16.76 6.88 -8.14
C GLY A 195 -15.63 7.45 -7.28
N LYS A 196 -15.14 6.72 -6.26
CA LYS A 196 -14.14 7.22 -5.32
C LYS A 196 -12.89 6.38 -5.23
N SER A 197 -13.01 5.07 -5.14
CA SER A 197 -11.87 4.19 -4.93
C SER A 197 -12.09 2.79 -5.49
N PHE A 198 -11.01 2.17 -5.94
CA PHE A 198 -11.00 0.83 -6.49
C PHE A 198 -9.77 0.04 -6.07
N VAL A 199 -9.78 -1.24 -6.30
CA VAL A 199 -8.62 -2.13 -6.17
C VAL A 199 -8.30 -2.73 -7.53
N VAL A 200 -7.04 -2.73 -7.90
CA VAL A 200 -6.51 -3.56 -8.98
C VAL A 200 -5.85 -4.76 -8.34
N ILE A 201 -6.30 -5.94 -8.72
CA ILE A 201 -5.78 -7.23 -8.25
C ILE A 201 -4.97 -7.81 -9.40
N TYR A 202 -3.68 -7.94 -9.20
CA TYR A 202 -2.74 -8.52 -10.15
C TYR A 202 -2.33 -9.91 -9.66
N THR A 203 -2.56 -10.95 -10.45
CA THR A 203 -2.18 -12.33 -10.11
C THR A 203 -1.00 -12.76 -10.99
N LYS A 204 0.05 -13.31 -10.36
CA LYS A 204 1.23 -13.86 -11.02
C LYS A 204 0.97 -15.24 -11.58
#